data_89c1421eded4f645b6678104d43e9c3b
#
_entry.id   89c1421eded4f645b6678104d43e9c3b
#
_cell.length_a   1.000
_cell.length_b   1.000
_cell.length_c   1.000
_cell.angle_alpha   90.00
_cell.angle_beta   90.00
_cell.angle_gamma   90.00
#
_symmetry.space_group_name_H-M   'P 1'
#
loop_
_entity.id
_entity.type
_entity.pdbx_description
1 polymer ?
#
loop_
_entity_poly.entity_id
_entity_poly.type
_entity_poly.pdbx_seq_one_letter_code
_entity_poly.pdbx_strand_id
1 'polypeptide(L)'
;MVADGGLKIHGASLEARGLSKAFGGARVVSDVSFRVEGGALLTLLGPSGSGKTTTLRMIAGFEDPDAGQILVADEDITERPAHRRNIGVVFQQYALFPHLTVAQNVAYPLEMRRYGRAEIRSRVGAALDLVRLQGYETRYPRQLSGGQQQRVALARAIVFEPPVLLMDEPLGALDKRLRETMQIEVRRLQQQLGITTVSVTHDQVEALVMSDLIAVMDGGVLHQLASPLEVYQRPATQFVADFIGESNLLVGTLSEAVGSALTFTTAKGLRIQTQGGAGATRLPGATHLAGATHLIIRPEHVRIGPDAERAANRYAAEVLEALYVGDLLKYRVVAETGDELWAKTLAPATGQRWSKGQRVTVGWEPGDSLTVSA
;
A
#
# COMPACT_ATOMS: atom_id res chain seq x y z
N MET A 1 9.26 -29.38 30.32
CA MET A 1 9.63 -27.95 30.21
C MET A 1 10.31 -27.79 28.86
N VAL A 2 9.55 -27.40 27.84
CA VAL A 2 10.10 -27.04 26.53
C VAL A 2 10.71 -25.65 26.72
N ALA A 3 12.01 -25.52 26.52
CA ALA A 3 12.71 -24.24 26.58
C ALA A 3 12.06 -23.28 25.58
N ASP A 4 11.63 -22.13 26.08
CA ASP A 4 11.06 -21.01 25.36
C ASP A 4 12.17 -20.35 24.51
N GLY A 5 12.60 -21.04 23.43
CA GLY A 5 13.72 -20.66 22.56
C GLY A 5 13.30 -19.90 21.31
N GLY A 6 12.07 -19.36 21.28
CA GLY A 6 11.58 -18.55 20.17
C GLY A 6 12.28 -17.17 20.10
N LEU A 7 12.42 -16.63 18.88
CA LEU A 7 12.89 -15.26 18.68
C LEU A 7 11.91 -14.29 19.36
N LYS A 8 12.44 -13.39 20.21
CA LYS A 8 11.64 -12.35 20.91
C LYS A 8 12.08 -10.99 20.40
N ILE A 9 11.27 -10.40 19.52
CA ILE A 9 11.53 -9.08 18.98
C ILE A 9 10.60 -8.07 19.69
N HIS A 10 11.18 -6.95 20.08
CA HIS A 10 10.42 -5.79 20.56
C HIS A 10 10.53 -4.71 19.51
N GLY A 11 9.46 -4.52 18.72
CA GLY A 11 9.40 -3.47 17.71
C GLY A 11 9.53 -2.09 18.35
N ALA A 12 10.41 -1.26 17.79
CA ALA A 12 10.58 0.12 18.21
C ALA A 12 9.83 1.07 17.25
N SER A 13 9.42 2.23 17.74
CA SER A 13 8.93 3.29 16.86
C SER A 13 10.01 3.72 15.87
N LEU A 14 9.59 4.01 14.63
CA LEU A 14 10.43 4.61 13.59
C LEU A 14 9.80 5.93 13.16
N GLU A 15 10.57 6.99 13.12
CA GLU A 15 10.10 8.29 12.66
C GLU A 15 11.08 8.87 11.63
N ALA A 16 10.52 9.35 10.52
CA ALA A 16 11.18 10.16 9.52
C ALA A 16 10.65 11.59 9.65
N ARG A 17 11.53 12.58 9.76
CA ARG A 17 11.18 14.01 9.90
C ARG A 17 11.84 14.81 8.80
N GLY A 18 11.05 15.35 7.87
CA GLY A 18 11.49 16.28 6.85
C GLY A 18 12.57 15.72 5.91
N LEU A 19 12.54 14.39 5.64
CA LEU A 19 13.57 13.77 4.81
C LEU A 19 13.56 14.33 3.40
N SER A 20 14.73 14.78 2.97
CA SER A 20 14.95 15.30 1.60
C SER A 20 16.22 14.74 1.00
N LYS A 21 16.20 14.46 -0.32
CA LYS A 21 17.34 13.95 -1.07
C LYS A 21 17.28 14.41 -2.52
N ALA A 22 18.42 14.86 -3.02
CA ALA A 22 18.61 15.19 -4.44
C ALA A 22 19.82 14.44 -5.01
N PHE A 23 19.76 14.10 -6.29
CA PHE A 23 20.86 13.51 -7.04
C PHE A 23 21.09 14.34 -8.30
N GLY A 24 22.31 14.83 -8.49
CA GLY A 24 22.65 15.61 -9.68
C GLY A 24 21.78 16.87 -9.87
N GLY A 25 21.29 17.46 -8.78
CA GLY A 25 20.38 18.61 -8.80
C GLY A 25 18.88 18.26 -8.93
N ALA A 26 18.53 17.01 -9.27
CA ALA A 26 17.15 16.57 -9.30
C ALA A 26 16.70 16.10 -7.91
N ARG A 27 15.62 16.70 -7.38
CA ARG A 27 15.05 16.33 -6.09
C ARG A 27 14.24 15.04 -6.23
N VAL A 28 14.63 14.00 -5.49
CA VAL A 28 14.02 12.66 -5.52
C VAL A 28 13.13 12.41 -4.31
N VAL A 29 13.47 13.02 -3.16
CA VAL A 29 12.64 13.00 -1.94
C VAL A 29 12.58 14.43 -1.42
N SER A 30 11.40 14.90 -1.06
CA SER A 30 11.11 16.28 -0.67
C SER A 30 10.24 16.34 0.57
N ASP A 31 10.83 16.68 1.71
CA ASP A 31 10.15 16.94 2.98
C ASP A 31 9.23 15.80 3.44
N VAL A 32 9.69 14.55 3.29
CA VAL A 32 8.91 13.37 3.66
C VAL A 32 8.98 13.14 5.16
N SER A 33 7.80 13.15 5.80
CA SER A 33 7.64 12.94 7.24
C SER A 33 6.57 11.88 7.52
N PHE A 34 6.91 10.91 8.37
CA PHE A 34 5.97 9.91 8.88
C PHE A 34 6.48 9.28 10.18
N ARG A 35 5.56 8.70 10.96
CA ARG A 35 5.86 7.91 12.15
C ARG A 35 5.17 6.56 12.07
N VAL A 36 5.89 5.51 12.48
CA VAL A 36 5.42 4.12 12.60
C VAL A 36 5.58 3.71 14.05
N GLU A 37 4.50 3.33 14.68
CA GLU A 37 4.54 2.86 16.06
C GLU A 37 5.15 1.46 16.16
N GLY A 38 5.66 1.11 17.34
CA GLY A 38 6.28 -0.18 17.59
C GLY A 38 5.36 -1.35 17.22
N GLY A 39 5.86 -2.28 16.38
CA GLY A 39 5.12 -3.45 15.92
C GLY A 39 4.16 -3.22 14.76
N ALA A 40 4.02 -1.99 14.25
CA ALA A 40 3.20 -1.69 13.07
C ALA A 40 3.97 -1.94 11.76
N LEU A 41 3.22 -2.18 10.68
CA LEU A 41 3.73 -2.28 9.31
C LEU A 41 3.25 -1.08 8.49
N LEU A 42 4.21 -0.26 8.06
CA LEU A 42 4.01 0.81 7.08
C LEU A 42 4.44 0.35 5.69
N THR A 43 3.63 0.61 4.68
CA THR A 43 4.04 0.45 3.29
C THR A 43 4.17 1.81 2.59
N LEU A 44 5.35 2.08 2.03
CA LEU A 44 5.58 3.16 1.08
C LEU A 44 5.11 2.69 -0.30
N LEU A 45 4.04 3.28 -0.81
CA LEU A 45 3.37 2.88 -2.04
C LEU A 45 3.39 4.02 -3.07
N GLY A 46 3.61 3.73 -4.34
CA GLY A 46 3.61 4.74 -5.40
C GLY A 46 4.21 4.23 -6.71
N PRO A 47 4.16 4.99 -7.79
CA PRO A 47 4.75 4.63 -9.07
C PRO A 47 6.28 4.53 -9.00
N SER A 48 6.88 3.95 -10.04
CA SER A 48 8.34 3.91 -10.16
C SER A 48 8.91 5.34 -10.19
N GLY A 49 10.02 5.57 -9.48
CA GLY A 49 10.64 6.89 -9.40
C GLY A 49 10.02 7.85 -8.38
N SER A 50 9.01 7.46 -7.59
CA SER A 50 8.38 8.33 -6.58
C SER A 50 9.19 8.54 -5.29
N GLY A 51 10.42 8.03 -5.20
CA GLY A 51 11.31 8.27 -4.04
C GLY A 51 11.26 7.20 -2.94
N LYS A 52 10.41 6.17 -3.03
CA LYS A 52 10.22 5.12 -2.00
C LYS A 52 11.51 4.40 -1.61
N THR A 53 12.18 3.79 -2.59
CA THR A 53 13.45 3.06 -2.36
C THR A 53 14.54 3.98 -1.84
N THR A 54 14.59 5.24 -2.29
CA THR A 54 15.52 6.23 -1.75
C THR A 54 15.23 6.54 -0.28
N THR A 55 13.95 6.72 0.06
CA THR A 55 13.53 6.89 1.47
C THR A 55 13.90 5.69 2.31
N LEU A 56 13.64 4.46 1.82
CA LEU A 56 14.04 3.24 2.52
C LEU A 56 15.56 3.14 2.72
N ARG A 57 16.35 3.50 1.69
CA ARG A 57 17.82 3.50 1.74
C ARG A 57 18.37 4.53 2.72
N MET A 58 17.74 5.70 2.82
CA MET A 58 18.09 6.69 3.85
C MET A 58 17.86 6.12 5.26
N ILE A 59 16.72 5.45 5.51
CA ILE A 59 16.42 4.81 6.79
C ILE A 59 17.42 3.68 7.09
N ALA A 60 17.81 2.89 6.09
CA ALA A 60 18.80 1.82 6.22
C ALA A 60 20.24 2.33 6.45
N GLY A 61 20.53 3.60 6.12
CA GLY A 61 21.88 4.19 6.18
C GLY A 61 22.75 3.82 4.99
N PHE A 62 22.16 3.49 3.85
CA PHE A 62 22.84 3.27 2.57
C PHE A 62 22.93 4.57 1.75
N GLU A 63 22.13 5.57 2.09
CA GLU A 63 22.14 6.92 1.53
C GLU A 63 21.99 7.90 2.69
N ASP A 64 22.76 8.98 2.66
CA ASP A 64 22.62 10.05 3.65
C ASP A 64 21.54 11.03 3.17
N PRO A 65 20.59 11.45 4.00
CA PRO A 65 19.67 12.51 3.66
C PRO A 65 20.41 13.85 3.51
N ASP A 66 19.95 14.70 2.60
CA ASP A 66 20.47 16.06 2.47
C ASP A 66 19.86 16.99 3.54
N ALA A 67 18.68 16.65 4.04
CA ALA A 67 18.01 17.30 5.16
C ALA A 67 17.04 16.32 5.85
N GLY A 68 16.68 16.64 7.10
CA GLY A 68 15.77 15.86 7.91
C GLY A 68 16.47 14.93 8.89
N GLN A 69 15.66 14.15 9.63
CA GLN A 69 16.14 13.26 10.69
C GLN A 69 15.44 11.89 10.63
N ILE A 70 16.13 10.87 11.10
CA ILE A 70 15.63 9.50 11.25
C ILE A 70 15.79 9.08 12.71
N LEU A 71 14.67 8.76 13.36
CA LEU A 71 14.68 8.33 14.75
C LEU A 71 14.17 6.89 14.88
N VAL A 72 14.82 6.10 15.75
CA VAL A 72 14.36 4.75 16.16
C VAL A 72 14.30 4.75 17.68
N ALA A 73 13.14 4.39 18.24
CA ALA A 73 12.87 4.51 19.69
C ALA A 73 13.19 5.92 20.22
N ASP A 74 12.82 6.96 19.48
CA ASP A 74 13.07 8.37 19.73
C ASP A 74 14.58 8.78 19.76
N GLU A 75 15.48 7.87 19.42
CA GLU A 75 16.91 8.12 19.30
C GLU A 75 17.27 8.48 17.85
N ASP A 76 17.95 9.61 17.65
CA ASP A 76 18.42 10.04 16.32
C ASP A 76 19.55 9.13 15.83
N ILE A 77 19.31 8.48 14.68
CA ILE A 77 20.25 7.56 14.02
C ILE A 77 20.71 8.08 12.67
N THR A 78 20.40 9.33 12.32
CA THR A 78 20.61 9.91 10.98
C THR A 78 22.06 9.74 10.51
N GLU A 79 23.03 10.09 11.36
CA GLU A 79 24.45 10.02 11.03
C GLU A 79 25.09 8.64 11.32
N ARG A 80 24.30 7.67 11.88
CA ARG A 80 24.84 6.33 12.16
C ARG A 80 25.04 5.55 10.85
N PRO A 81 26.21 4.93 10.66
CA PRO A 81 26.44 4.08 9.51
C PRO A 81 25.53 2.85 9.56
N ALA A 82 25.11 2.31 8.42
CA ALA A 82 24.13 1.22 8.27
C ALA A 82 24.39 0.04 9.24
N HIS A 83 25.64 -0.41 9.39
CA HIS A 83 25.99 -1.54 10.25
C HIS A 83 25.81 -1.29 11.76
N ARG A 84 25.59 -0.04 12.18
CA ARG A 84 25.35 0.35 13.59
C ARG A 84 23.89 0.72 13.87
N ARG A 85 23.02 0.77 12.85
CA ARG A 85 21.59 1.09 13.02
C ARG A 85 20.76 -0.03 13.63
N ASN A 86 21.31 -1.25 13.68
CA ASN A 86 20.62 -2.46 14.17
C ASN A 86 19.27 -2.71 13.48
N ILE A 87 19.16 -2.47 12.19
CA ILE A 87 17.97 -2.62 11.35
C ILE A 87 18.14 -3.86 10.48
N GLY A 88 17.09 -4.70 10.38
CA GLY A 88 17.02 -5.81 9.44
C GLY A 88 16.64 -5.30 8.04
N VAL A 89 17.25 -5.84 6.98
CA VAL A 89 16.95 -5.44 5.61
C VAL A 89 16.75 -6.67 4.73
N VAL A 90 15.63 -6.67 3.99
CA VAL A 90 15.34 -7.62 2.91
C VAL A 90 15.37 -6.85 1.59
N PHE A 91 16.28 -7.21 0.70
CA PHE A 91 16.46 -6.57 -0.60
C PHE A 91 15.57 -7.21 -1.67
N GLN A 92 15.27 -6.49 -2.73
CA GLN A 92 14.44 -6.90 -3.84
C GLN A 92 14.88 -8.22 -4.51
N GLN A 93 16.20 -8.44 -4.66
CA GLN A 93 16.78 -9.66 -5.19
C GLN A 93 17.26 -10.63 -4.10
N TYR A 94 16.72 -10.49 -2.86
CA TYR A 94 17.06 -11.29 -1.68
C TYR A 94 18.53 -11.19 -1.23
N ALA A 95 19.46 -10.87 -2.12
CA ALA A 95 20.90 -10.69 -1.88
C ALA A 95 21.53 -11.82 -1.04
N LEU A 96 21.11 -13.07 -1.30
CA LEU A 96 21.71 -14.25 -0.63
C LEU A 96 23.12 -14.46 -1.16
N PHE A 97 24.02 -14.88 -0.25
CA PHE A 97 25.37 -15.26 -0.62
C PHE A 97 25.34 -16.62 -1.35
N PRO A 98 25.65 -16.68 -2.66
CA PRO A 98 25.43 -17.89 -3.45
C PRO A 98 26.36 -19.05 -3.10
N HIS A 99 27.49 -18.74 -2.47
CA HIS A 99 28.51 -19.69 -2.03
C HIS A 99 28.32 -20.19 -0.59
N LEU A 100 27.32 -19.64 0.13
CA LEU A 100 26.96 -20.06 1.48
C LEU A 100 25.70 -20.91 1.47
N THR A 101 25.60 -21.88 2.36
CA THR A 101 24.39 -22.66 2.58
C THR A 101 23.29 -21.79 3.21
N VAL A 102 22.06 -22.32 3.30
CA VAL A 102 20.94 -21.68 3.99
C VAL A 102 21.32 -21.32 5.43
N ALA A 103 21.82 -22.30 6.20
CA ALA A 103 22.23 -22.06 7.59
C ALA A 103 23.33 -21.00 7.69
N GLN A 104 24.30 -21.01 6.79
CA GLN A 104 25.39 -20.02 6.78
C GLN A 104 24.89 -18.62 6.39
N ASN A 105 23.96 -18.52 5.42
CA ASN A 105 23.33 -17.25 5.09
C ASN A 105 22.60 -16.63 6.30
N VAL A 106 21.83 -17.45 7.04
CA VAL A 106 21.12 -16.99 8.23
C VAL A 106 22.07 -16.70 9.39
N ALA A 107 23.16 -17.48 9.55
CA ALA A 107 24.16 -17.27 10.59
C ALA A 107 25.00 -16.00 10.41
N TYR A 108 25.19 -15.56 9.16
CA TYR A 108 26.13 -14.49 8.81
C TYR A 108 25.98 -13.20 9.65
N PRO A 109 24.77 -12.63 9.89
CA PRO A 109 24.65 -11.45 10.74
C PRO A 109 25.06 -11.66 12.19
N LEU A 110 24.93 -12.89 12.72
CA LEU A 110 25.31 -13.23 14.08
C LEU A 110 26.83 -13.39 14.19
N GLU A 111 27.47 -13.98 13.17
CA GLU A 111 28.92 -14.08 13.08
C GLU A 111 29.61 -12.72 13.06
N MET A 112 29.07 -11.78 12.25
CA MET A 112 29.55 -10.40 12.18
C MET A 112 29.40 -9.66 13.52
N ARG A 113 28.40 -10.01 14.32
CA ARG A 113 28.17 -9.49 15.68
C ARG A 113 28.94 -10.29 16.77
N ARG A 114 29.77 -11.30 16.38
CA ARG A 114 30.59 -12.10 17.25
C ARG A 114 29.81 -12.90 18.30
N TYR A 115 28.63 -13.41 17.97
CA TYR A 115 27.89 -14.34 18.82
C TYR A 115 28.64 -15.65 18.99
N GLY A 116 28.44 -16.34 20.13
CA GLY A 116 29.03 -17.64 20.38
C GLY A 116 28.45 -18.75 19.49
N ARG A 117 29.25 -19.76 19.11
CA ARG A 117 28.82 -20.83 18.19
C ARG A 117 27.56 -21.58 18.63
N ALA A 118 27.38 -21.81 19.92
CA ALA A 118 26.19 -22.49 20.44
C ALA A 118 24.95 -21.64 20.28
N GLU A 119 25.04 -20.34 20.55
CA GLU A 119 23.97 -19.39 20.39
C GLU A 119 23.59 -19.18 18.92
N ILE A 120 24.59 -19.07 18.01
CA ILE A 120 24.36 -19.01 16.57
C ILE A 120 23.54 -20.22 16.12
N ARG A 121 23.91 -21.43 16.52
CA ARG A 121 23.20 -22.65 16.14
C ARG A 121 21.73 -22.63 16.61
N SER A 122 21.52 -22.24 17.86
CA SER A 122 20.18 -22.14 18.44
C SER A 122 19.30 -21.10 17.71
N ARG A 123 19.83 -19.88 17.50
CA ARG A 123 19.09 -18.80 16.83
C ARG A 123 18.80 -19.10 15.36
N VAL A 124 19.77 -19.69 14.65
CA VAL A 124 19.59 -20.12 13.25
C VAL A 124 18.49 -21.19 13.15
N GLY A 125 18.50 -22.19 14.04
CA GLY A 125 17.44 -23.20 14.12
C GLY A 125 16.08 -22.54 14.32
N ALA A 126 15.93 -21.69 15.33
CA ALA A 126 14.68 -20.98 15.62
C ALA A 126 14.22 -20.09 14.44
N ALA A 127 15.13 -19.39 13.76
CA ALA A 127 14.80 -18.57 12.61
C ALA A 127 14.32 -19.41 11.41
N LEU A 128 14.95 -20.55 11.14
CA LEU A 128 14.55 -21.47 10.07
C LEU A 128 13.21 -22.15 10.37
N ASP A 129 12.96 -22.51 11.62
CA ASP A 129 11.65 -23.05 12.06
C ASP A 129 10.54 -22.04 11.84
N LEU A 130 10.77 -20.79 12.20
CA LEU A 130 9.82 -19.69 12.07
C LEU A 130 9.39 -19.43 10.61
N VAL A 131 10.34 -19.56 9.66
CA VAL A 131 10.06 -19.41 8.23
C VAL A 131 9.75 -20.74 7.51
N ARG A 132 9.58 -21.84 8.26
CA ARG A 132 9.24 -23.19 7.75
C ARG A 132 10.27 -23.73 6.75
N LEU A 133 11.54 -23.63 7.09
CA LEU A 133 12.65 -24.13 6.28
C LEU A 133 13.51 -25.19 7.01
N GLN A 134 12.91 -25.96 7.96
CA GLN A 134 13.56 -27.11 8.57
C GLN A 134 13.97 -28.13 7.49
N GLY A 135 15.16 -28.69 7.61
CA GLY A 135 15.73 -29.66 6.66
C GLY A 135 16.34 -29.05 5.40
N TYR A 136 16.40 -27.69 5.32
CA TYR A 136 17.03 -26.99 4.21
C TYR A 136 18.41 -26.41 4.57
N GLU A 137 18.91 -26.61 5.75
CA GLU A 137 20.10 -25.97 6.34
C GLU A 137 21.35 -26.09 5.46
N THR A 138 21.54 -27.25 4.82
CA THR A 138 22.71 -27.57 4.00
C THR A 138 22.57 -27.21 2.52
N ARG A 139 21.38 -26.79 2.09
CA ARG A 139 21.14 -26.38 0.69
C ARG A 139 21.77 -25.04 0.37
N TYR A 140 22.12 -24.84 -0.89
CA TYR A 140 22.58 -23.57 -1.44
C TYR A 140 21.42 -22.79 -2.06
N PRO A 141 21.50 -21.45 -2.18
CA PRO A 141 20.44 -20.63 -2.78
C PRO A 141 19.95 -21.11 -4.14
N ARG A 142 20.86 -21.58 -5.01
CA ARG A 142 20.52 -22.12 -6.35
C ARG A 142 19.63 -23.38 -6.34
N GLN A 143 19.49 -24.04 -5.20
CA GLN A 143 18.70 -25.26 -5.00
C GLN A 143 17.30 -24.93 -4.43
N LEU A 144 16.97 -23.65 -4.29
CA LEU A 144 15.75 -23.17 -3.67
C LEU A 144 14.85 -22.49 -4.69
N SER A 145 13.52 -22.62 -4.53
CA SER A 145 12.55 -21.80 -5.25
C SER A 145 12.64 -20.32 -4.82
N GLY A 146 12.10 -19.40 -5.61
CA GLY A 146 12.08 -17.96 -5.28
C GLY A 146 11.46 -17.67 -3.91
N GLY A 147 10.32 -18.29 -3.58
CA GLY A 147 9.70 -18.14 -2.26
C GLY A 147 10.54 -18.72 -1.11
N GLN A 148 11.30 -19.81 -1.35
CA GLN A 148 12.23 -20.33 -0.35
C GLN A 148 13.43 -19.40 -0.16
N GLN A 149 13.96 -18.81 -1.23
CA GLN A 149 15.03 -17.82 -1.14
C GLN A 149 14.58 -16.58 -0.35
N GLN A 150 13.38 -16.12 -0.58
CA GLN A 150 12.77 -15.00 0.17
C GLN A 150 12.69 -15.33 1.67
N ARG A 151 12.19 -16.52 2.04
CA ARG A 151 12.14 -16.95 3.44
C ARG A 151 13.52 -17.03 4.08
N VAL A 152 14.55 -17.45 3.36
CA VAL A 152 15.95 -17.41 3.84
C VAL A 152 16.40 -15.97 4.08
N ALA A 153 16.11 -15.07 3.15
CA ALA A 153 16.46 -13.64 3.28
C ALA A 153 15.75 -13.00 4.50
N LEU A 154 14.48 -13.35 4.70
CA LEU A 154 13.71 -12.89 5.86
C LEU A 154 14.29 -13.46 7.16
N ALA A 155 14.58 -14.78 7.24
CA ALA A 155 15.22 -15.39 8.40
C ALA A 155 16.56 -14.72 8.73
N ARG A 156 17.39 -14.44 7.72
CA ARG A 156 18.66 -13.72 7.87
C ARG A 156 18.46 -12.31 8.42
N ALA A 157 17.41 -11.61 7.98
CA ALA A 157 17.14 -10.23 8.40
C ALA A 157 16.64 -10.14 9.85
N ILE A 158 16.01 -11.21 10.39
CA ILE A 158 15.40 -11.19 11.74
C ILE A 158 16.17 -11.98 12.79
N VAL A 159 17.16 -12.81 12.40
CA VAL A 159 17.85 -13.75 13.31
C VAL A 159 18.57 -13.06 14.47
N PHE A 160 18.98 -11.81 14.31
CA PHE A 160 19.64 -11.00 15.35
C PHE A 160 18.67 -10.12 16.14
N GLU A 161 17.35 -10.34 15.95
CA GLU A 161 16.25 -9.67 16.66
C GLU A 161 16.28 -8.12 16.52
N PRO A 162 16.29 -7.60 15.29
CA PRO A 162 16.30 -6.15 15.09
C PRO A 162 14.95 -5.54 15.53
N PRO A 163 14.92 -4.31 16.08
CA PRO A 163 13.67 -3.62 16.42
C PRO A 163 12.88 -3.14 15.19
N VAL A 164 13.56 -2.99 14.05
CA VAL A 164 12.97 -2.51 12.78
C VAL A 164 13.42 -3.42 11.63
N LEU A 165 12.48 -3.74 10.75
CA LEU A 165 12.69 -4.49 9.50
C LEU A 165 12.34 -3.59 8.31
N LEU A 166 13.23 -3.50 7.34
CA LEU A 166 12.99 -2.83 6.07
C LEU A 166 12.88 -3.86 4.96
N MET A 167 11.92 -3.71 4.06
CA MET A 167 11.72 -4.61 2.93
C MET A 167 11.58 -3.79 1.63
N ASP A 168 12.51 -4.01 0.70
CA ASP A 168 12.52 -3.34 -0.61
C ASP A 168 11.91 -4.27 -1.66
N GLU A 169 10.68 -4.05 -2.08
CA GLU A 169 9.90 -4.87 -3.03
C GLU A 169 9.99 -6.39 -2.77
N PRO A 170 9.71 -6.86 -1.56
CA PRO A 170 10.06 -8.22 -1.13
C PRO A 170 9.38 -9.32 -1.96
N LEU A 171 8.26 -9.03 -2.62
CA LEU A 171 7.43 -9.99 -3.36
C LEU A 171 7.47 -9.78 -4.88
N GLY A 172 8.21 -8.80 -5.37
CA GLY A 172 8.21 -8.40 -6.78
C GLY A 172 8.65 -9.49 -7.77
N ALA A 173 9.55 -10.39 -7.34
CA ALA A 173 10.08 -11.47 -8.19
C ALA A 173 9.20 -12.75 -8.25
N LEU A 174 8.08 -12.79 -7.51
CA LEU A 174 7.22 -13.96 -7.40
C LEU A 174 6.06 -13.93 -8.41
N ASP A 175 5.63 -15.13 -8.86
CA ASP A 175 4.38 -15.26 -9.60
C ASP A 175 3.16 -14.88 -8.75
N LYS A 176 2.01 -14.59 -9.38
CA LYS A 176 0.81 -14.07 -8.72
C LYS A 176 0.34 -14.96 -7.56
N ARG A 177 0.20 -16.27 -7.79
CA ARG A 177 -0.33 -17.21 -6.77
C ARG A 177 0.58 -17.33 -5.56
N LEU A 178 1.89 -17.41 -5.81
CA LEU A 178 2.88 -17.48 -4.75
C LEU A 178 2.95 -16.15 -3.98
N ARG A 179 2.84 -15.02 -4.68
CA ARG A 179 2.80 -13.68 -4.09
C ARG A 179 1.64 -13.53 -3.10
N GLU A 180 0.42 -13.88 -3.49
CA GLU A 180 -0.76 -13.84 -2.61
C GLU A 180 -0.57 -14.69 -1.35
N THR A 181 0.02 -15.88 -1.47
CA THR A 181 0.33 -16.73 -0.32
C THR A 181 1.38 -16.08 0.59
N MET A 182 2.44 -15.55 -0.01
CA MET A 182 3.56 -14.94 0.73
C MET A 182 3.18 -13.63 1.43
N GLN A 183 2.26 -12.84 0.86
CA GLN A 183 1.70 -11.64 1.53
C GLN A 183 1.12 -12.01 2.90
N ILE A 184 0.26 -13.02 2.92
CA ILE A 184 -0.38 -13.50 4.16
C ILE A 184 0.66 -14.05 5.15
N GLU A 185 1.64 -14.82 4.66
CA GLU A 185 2.68 -15.41 5.52
C GLU A 185 3.59 -14.34 6.13
N VAL A 186 4.07 -13.38 5.33
CA VAL A 186 4.92 -12.28 5.80
C VAL A 186 4.16 -11.41 6.82
N ARG A 187 2.88 -11.10 6.55
CA ARG A 187 2.05 -10.36 7.50
C ARG A 187 1.88 -11.09 8.83
N ARG A 188 1.56 -12.40 8.80
CA ARG A 188 1.43 -13.23 10.00
C ARG A 188 2.75 -13.28 10.80
N LEU A 189 3.86 -13.45 10.11
CA LEU A 189 5.18 -13.47 10.72
C LEU A 189 5.50 -12.14 11.40
N GLN A 190 5.24 -11.03 10.73
CA GLN A 190 5.44 -9.68 11.25
C GLN A 190 4.61 -9.47 12.54
N GLN A 191 3.33 -9.86 12.52
CA GLN A 191 2.44 -9.77 13.69
C GLN A 191 2.92 -10.69 14.84
N GLN A 192 3.30 -11.93 14.54
CA GLN A 192 3.79 -12.88 15.53
C GLN A 192 5.06 -12.39 16.23
N LEU A 193 5.95 -11.73 15.49
CA LEU A 193 7.19 -11.17 16.02
C LEU A 193 7.01 -9.81 16.68
N GLY A 194 5.93 -9.08 16.38
CA GLY A 194 5.74 -7.71 16.83
C GLY A 194 6.82 -6.74 16.32
N ILE A 195 7.48 -7.05 15.20
CA ILE A 195 8.55 -6.24 14.63
C ILE A 195 7.99 -5.05 13.86
N THR A 196 8.51 -3.85 14.10
CA THR A 196 8.17 -2.67 13.30
C THR A 196 8.72 -2.84 11.89
N THR A 197 7.87 -2.65 10.89
CA THR A 197 8.27 -2.93 9.51
C THR A 197 7.96 -1.74 8.59
N VAL A 198 8.91 -1.40 7.71
CA VAL A 198 8.68 -0.50 6.58
C VAL A 198 8.92 -1.29 5.30
N SER A 199 7.89 -1.40 4.47
CA SER A 199 7.94 -2.07 3.17
C SER A 199 7.81 -1.06 2.04
N VAL A 200 8.46 -1.34 0.92
CA VAL A 200 8.29 -0.60 -0.34
C VAL A 200 7.65 -1.53 -1.34
N THR A 201 6.64 -1.05 -2.04
CA THR A 201 6.03 -1.76 -3.17
C THR A 201 5.42 -0.78 -4.17
N HIS A 202 5.18 -1.24 -5.39
CA HIS A 202 4.31 -0.59 -6.37
C HIS A 202 3.00 -1.37 -6.58
N ASP A 203 2.81 -2.49 -5.88
CA ASP A 203 1.60 -3.32 -5.93
C ASP A 203 0.60 -2.85 -4.88
N GLN A 204 -0.55 -2.35 -5.36
CA GLN A 204 -1.63 -1.82 -4.51
C GLN A 204 -2.25 -2.92 -3.62
N VAL A 205 -2.41 -4.14 -4.17
CA VAL A 205 -3.00 -5.26 -3.42
C VAL A 205 -2.07 -5.65 -2.27
N GLU A 206 -0.76 -5.70 -2.51
CA GLU A 206 0.23 -5.95 -1.46
C GLU A 206 0.11 -4.93 -0.33
N ALA A 207 0.08 -3.63 -0.66
CA ALA A 207 -0.07 -2.58 0.34
C ALA A 207 -1.38 -2.69 1.13
N LEU A 208 -2.51 -2.91 0.44
CA LEU A 208 -3.83 -3.01 1.08
C LEU A 208 -3.96 -4.24 2.00
N VAL A 209 -3.33 -5.37 1.63
CA VAL A 209 -3.43 -6.64 2.39
C VAL A 209 -2.49 -6.68 3.59
N MET A 210 -1.29 -6.12 3.45
CA MET A 210 -0.23 -6.33 4.45
C MET A 210 -0.14 -5.22 5.49
N SER A 211 -0.56 -3.98 5.19
CA SER A 211 -0.18 -2.81 5.97
C SER A 211 -1.15 -2.48 7.10
N ASP A 212 -0.63 -1.86 8.17
CA ASP A 212 -1.41 -1.10 9.14
C ASP A 212 -1.56 0.35 8.67
N LEU A 213 -0.52 0.88 8.01
CA LEU A 213 -0.47 2.22 7.42
C LEU A 213 0.08 2.15 6.00
N ILE A 214 -0.48 2.98 5.12
CA ILE A 214 0.03 3.19 3.75
C ILE A 214 0.43 4.65 3.60
N ALA A 215 1.66 4.87 3.15
CA ALA A 215 2.20 6.15 2.75
C ALA A 215 2.22 6.21 1.21
N VAL A 216 1.29 6.95 0.63
CA VAL A 216 1.20 7.10 -0.84
C VAL A 216 2.14 8.20 -1.28
N MET A 217 3.09 7.88 -2.13
CA MET A 217 4.15 8.78 -2.61
C MET A 217 4.10 8.95 -4.12
N ASP A 218 4.27 10.18 -4.57
CA ASP A 218 4.53 10.52 -5.97
C ASP A 218 5.42 11.75 -6.09
N GLY A 219 6.25 11.82 -7.14
CA GLY A 219 7.13 12.96 -7.39
C GLY A 219 8.05 13.33 -6.22
N GLY A 220 8.38 12.36 -5.34
CA GLY A 220 9.23 12.58 -4.17
C GLY A 220 8.50 13.15 -2.95
N VAL A 221 7.18 13.33 -3.00
CA VAL A 221 6.38 13.85 -1.89
C VAL A 221 5.41 12.81 -1.35
N LEU A 222 5.00 12.96 -0.10
CA LEU A 222 3.99 12.15 0.56
C LEU A 222 2.62 12.80 0.35
N HIS A 223 1.72 12.14 -0.41
CA HIS A 223 0.36 12.62 -0.68
C HIS A 223 -0.62 12.28 0.44
N GLN A 224 -0.53 11.07 0.99
CA GLN A 224 -1.41 10.61 2.06
C GLN A 224 -0.72 9.55 2.91
N LEU A 225 -0.94 9.63 4.23
CA LEU A 225 -0.57 8.60 5.21
C LEU A 225 -1.83 8.23 5.98
N ALA A 226 -2.34 7.01 5.81
CA ALA A 226 -3.54 6.56 6.49
C ALA A 226 -3.64 5.03 6.51
N SER A 227 -4.65 4.49 7.20
CA SER A 227 -4.97 3.06 7.15
C SER A 227 -5.36 2.62 5.72
N PRO A 228 -5.21 1.33 5.35
CA PRO A 228 -5.62 0.82 4.04
C PRO A 228 -7.06 1.18 3.68
N LEU A 229 -7.98 1.06 4.63
CA LEU A 229 -9.38 1.39 4.44
C LEU A 229 -9.60 2.87 4.12
N GLU A 230 -8.91 3.76 4.86
CA GLU A 230 -9.03 5.22 4.66
C GLU A 230 -8.41 5.66 3.33
N VAL A 231 -7.24 5.14 2.95
CA VAL A 231 -6.61 5.46 1.66
C VAL A 231 -7.52 5.07 0.50
N TYR A 232 -8.22 3.93 0.60
CA TYR A 232 -9.14 3.46 -0.41
C TYR A 232 -10.46 4.23 -0.44
N GLN A 233 -11.09 4.41 0.73
CA GLN A 233 -12.42 5.00 0.84
C GLN A 233 -12.42 6.53 0.86
N ARG A 234 -11.33 7.16 1.36
CA ARG A 234 -11.20 8.61 1.53
C ARG A 234 -9.88 9.12 0.99
N PRO A 235 -9.65 8.99 -0.32
CA PRO A 235 -8.44 9.52 -0.93
C PRO A 235 -8.37 11.04 -0.73
N ALA A 236 -7.19 11.54 -0.34
CA ALA A 236 -6.97 12.95 -0.06
C ALA A 236 -6.87 13.82 -1.33
N THR A 237 -6.39 13.22 -2.43
CA THR A 237 -6.16 13.89 -3.71
C THR A 237 -6.66 13.03 -4.87
N GLN A 238 -6.84 13.67 -6.04
CA GLN A 238 -7.13 12.94 -7.27
C GLN A 238 -6.09 11.86 -7.54
N PHE A 239 -4.80 12.19 -7.39
CA PHE A 239 -3.72 11.22 -7.60
C PHE A 239 -3.93 9.95 -6.76
N VAL A 240 -4.18 10.08 -5.45
CA VAL A 240 -4.41 8.93 -4.58
C VAL A 240 -5.61 8.12 -5.03
N ALA A 241 -6.70 8.78 -5.44
CA ALA A 241 -7.91 8.11 -5.91
C ALA A 241 -7.71 7.30 -7.18
N ASP A 242 -6.96 7.84 -8.14
CA ASP A 242 -6.67 7.18 -9.41
C ASP A 242 -5.60 6.10 -9.26
N PHE A 243 -4.65 6.33 -8.34
CA PHE A 243 -3.57 5.38 -8.09
C PHE A 243 -4.03 4.19 -7.25
N ILE A 244 -4.96 4.37 -6.29
CA ILE A 244 -5.46 3.30 -5.42
C ILE A 244 -6.80 2.77 -5.94
N GLY A 245 -6.76 1.71 -6.73
CA GLY A 245 -7.95 1.10 -7.31
C GLY A 245 -8.47 1.83 -8.55
N GLU A 246 -9.64 1.41 -9.00
CA GLU A 246 -10.33 2.02 -10.13
C GLU A 246 -11.29 3.10 -9.64
N SER A 247 -11.40 4.22 -10.38
CA SER A 247 -12.30 5.33 -10.03
C SER A 247 -13.04 5.85 -11.23
N ASN A 248 -14.31 6.20 -11.04
CA ASN A 248 -15.00 7.14 -11.92
C ASN A 248 -14.62 8.55 -11.47
N LEU A 249 -13.91 9.28 -12.27
CA LEU A 249 -13.53 10.67 -12.02
C LEU A 249 -14.38 11.59 -12.87
N LEU A 250 -15.20 12.41 -12.21
CA LEU A 250 -16.07 13.39 -12.86
C LEU A 250 -15.57 14.80 -12.54
N VAL A 251 -15.42 15.61 -13.59
CA VAL A 251 -15.04 17.03 -13.47
C VAL A 251 -16.29 17.89 -13.40
N GLY A 252 -16.34 18.84 -12.47
CA GLY A 252 -17.51 19.68 -12.29
C GLY A 252 -17.37 20.71 -11.18
N THR A 253 -18.50 21.18 -10.68
CA THR A 253 -18.60 22.19 -9.62
C THR A 253 -19.50 21.71 -8.49
N LEU A 254 -19.11 22.01 -7.27
CA LEU A 254 -19.87 21.70 -6.07
C LEU A 254 -20.69 22.94 -5.67
N SER A 255 -21.98 22.75 -5.38
CA SER A 255 -22.88 23.76 -4.86
C SER A 255 -23.65 23.26 -3.65
N GLU A 256 -24.03 24.18 -2.73
CA GLU A 256 -24.94 23.83 -1.65
C GLU A 256 -26.37 23.74 -2.18
N ALA A 257 -27.08 22.67 -1.83
CA ALA A 257 -28.52 22.58 -1.98
C ALA A 257 -29.22 23.08 -0.70
N VAL A 258 -30.47 23.48 -0.78
CA VAL A 258 -31.29 23.85 0.36
C VAL A 258 -31.38 22.68 1.34
N GLY A 259 -30.83 22.83 2.56
CA GLY A 259 -30.95 21.82 3.62
C GLY A 259 -29.76 20.91 3.87
N SER A 260 -28.53 21.35 3.72
CA SER A 260 -27.27 20.62 4.02
C SER A 260 -26.79 19.53 3.06
N ALA A 261 -27.58 19.14 2.05
CA ALA A 261 -27.11 18.24 1.03
C ALA A 261 -26.25 19.01 0.01
N LEU A 262 -25.10 18.45 -0.37
CA LEU A 262 -24.24 19.01 -1.41
C LEU A 262 -24.63 18.45 -2.75
N THR A 263 -24.66 19.30 -3.79
CA THR A 263 -24.89 18.89 -5.16
C THR A 263 -23.64 19.19 -5.99
N PHE A 264 -23.10 18.14 -6.61
CA PHE A 264 -22.06 18.26 -7.60
C PHE A 264 -22.69 18.27 -9.00
N THR A 265 -22.32 19.24 -9.84
CA THR A 265 -22.79 19.29 -11.23
C THR A 265 -21.59 19.08 -12.14
N THR A 266 -21.62 18.01 -12.95
CA THR A 266 -20.54 17.72 -13.89
C THR A 266 -20.46 18.79 -14.99
N ALA A 267 -19.36 18.86 -15.70
CA ALA A 267 -19.19 19.76 -16.85
C ALA A 267 -20.20 19.47 -17.97
N LYS A 268 -20.81 18.28 -18.02
CA LYS A 268 -21.86 17.89 -18.98
C LYS A 268 -23.28 18.06 -18.45
N GLY A 269 -23.42 18.51 -17.19
CA GLY A 269 -24.72 18.85 -16.59
C GLY A 269 -25.35 17.75 -15.74
N LEU A 270 -24.69 16.62 -15.49
CA LEU A 270 -25.17 15.58 -14.55
C LEU A 270 -25.16 16.14 -13.11
N ARG A 271 -26.29 16.10 -12.43
CA ARG A 271 -26.44 16.59 -11.06
C ARG A 271 -26.42 15.43 -10.08
N ILE A 272 -25.43 15.40 -9.19
CA ILE A 272 -25.13 14.30 -8.25
C ILE A 272 -25.24 14.82 -6.82
N GLN A 273 -26.03 14.14 -5.99
CA GLN A 273 -26.04 14.36 -4.56
C GLN A 273 -24.81 13.72 -3.94
N THR A 274 -24.09 14.44 -3.10
CA THR A 274 -22.87 13.96 -2.40
C THR A 274 -22.83 14.45 -0.97
N GLN A 275 -22.05 13.78 -0.13
CA GLN A 275 -21.80 14.23 1.23
C GLN A 275 -20.56 15.15 1.34
N GLY A 276 -19.88 15.39 0.25
CA GLY A 276 -18.62 16.12 0.21
C GLY A 276 -17.43 15.25 0.58
N GLY A 277 -16.23 15.83 0.72
CA GLY A 277 -14.98 15.16 1.01
C GLY A 277 -13.87 16.15 1.38
N ALA A 278 -12.62 15.69 1.41
CA ALA A 278 -11.45 16.46 1.85
C ALA A 278 -11.17 17.74 1.02
N GLY A 279 -11.73 17.85 -0.20
CA GLY A 279 -11.56 19.01 -1.09
C GLY A 279 -12.61 20.13 -0.92
N ALA A 280 -13.60 19.95 -0.04
CA ALA A 280 -14.70 20.92 0.09
C ALA A 280 -14.36 21.97 1.17
N THR A 281 -13.77 23.08 0.78
CA THR A 281 -13.52 24.22 1.70
C THR A 281 -14.58 25.30 1.53
N ARG A 282 -15.28 25.65 2.59
CA ARG A 282 -16.24 26.76 2.63
C ARG A 282 -15.52 28.09 2.73
N LEU A 283 -15.63 28.94 1.71
CA LEU A 283 -15.19 30.33 1.84
C LEU A 283 -16.31 31.16 2.50
N PRO A 284 -15.99 32.03 3.48
CA PRO A 284 -16.99 32.92 4.09
C PRO A 284 -17.69 33.78 3.02
N GLY A 285 -19.03 33.68 2.94
CA GLY A 285 -19.85 34.48 2.01
C GLY A 285 -19.98 33.97 0.58
N ALA A 286 -19.40 32.81 0.23
CA ALA A 286 -19.55 32.23 -1.10
C ALA A 286 -20.73 31.25 -1.16
N THR A 287 -21.50 31.33 -2.25
CA THR A 287 -22.55 30.36 -2.61
C THR A 287 -21.99 29.09 -3.23
N HIS A 288 -20.68 29.06 -3.53
CA HIS A 288 -19.96 27.92 -4.07
C HIS A 288 -18.82 27.53 -3.13
N LEU A 289 -18.65 26.22 -2.92
CA LEU A 289 -17.51 25.68 -2.23
C LEU A 289 -16.29 25.75 -3.19
N ALA A 290 -15.29 26.55 -2.82
CA ALA A 290 -14.09 26.67 -3.63
C ALA A 290 -13.23 25.41 -3.44
N GLY A 291 -12.72 24.85 -4.54
CA GLY A 291 -11.67 23.84 -4.54
C GLY A 291 -12.07 22.43 -4.97
N ALA A 292 -13.34 22.03 -4.91
CA ALA A 292 -13.75 20.71 -5.38
C ALA A 292 -14.07 20.75 -6.87
N THR A 293 -13.11 20.37 -7.70
CA THR A 293 -13.29 20.26 -9.16
C THR A 293 -13.52 18.83 -9.62
N HIS A 294 -13.33 17.85 -8.75
CA HIS A 294 -13.43 16.44 -9.06
C HIS A 294 -14.33 15.70 -8.07
N LEU A 295 -15.19 14.83 -8.61
CA LEU A 295 -15.99 13.87 -7.85
C LEU A 295 -15.52 12.46 -8.21
N ILE A 296 -15.30 11.64 -7.19
CA ILE A 296 -14.88 10.25 -7.32
C ILE A 296 -16.01 9.32 -6.92
N ILE A 297 -16.23 8.28 -7.71
CA ILE A 297 -17.15 7.19 -7.40
C ILE A 297 -16.44 5.88 -7.74
N ARG A 298 -16.36 4.96 -6.79
CA ARG A 298 -15.78 3.63 -7.06
C ARG A 298 -16.72 2.82 -7.96
N PRO A 299 -16.22 2.12 -9.01
CA PRO A 299 -17.06 1.35 -9.93
C PRO A 299 -17.92 0.28 -9.23
N GLU A 300 -17.46 -0.30 -8.13
CA GLU A 300 -18.21 -1.28 -7.32
C GLU A 300 -19.37 -0.67 -6.53
N HIS A 301 -19.41 0.65 -6.34
CA HIS A 301 -20.51 1.36 -5.73
C HIS A 301 -21.58 1.75 -6.75
N VAL A 302 -21.26 1.74 -8.04
CA VAL A 302 -22.23 2.01 -9.10
C VAL A 302 -23.07 0.77 -9.37
N ARG A 303 -24.31 0.77 -8.86
CA ARG A 303 -25.30 -0.27 -9.13
C ARG A 303 -25.81 -0.11 -10.56
N ILE A 304 -26.23 -1.23 -11.19
CA ILE A 304 -26.74 -1.25 -12.55
C ILE A 304 -28.01 -2.12 -12.63
N GLY A 305 -29.02 -1.66 -13.34
CA GLY A 305 -30.31 -2.32 -13.54
C GLY A 305 -31.24 -2.15 -12.32
N PRO A 306 -32.06 -3.16 -11.94
CA PRO A 306 -33.08 -3.04 -10.91
C PRO A 306 -32.52 -2.58 -9.54
N ASP A 307 -31.31 -2.94 -9.20
CA ASP A 307 -30.67 -2.56 -7.93
C ASP A 307 -30.36 -1.06 -7.86
N ALA A 308 -30.26 -0.39 -9.01
CA ALA A 308 -30.02 1.04 -9.11
C ALA A 308 -31.29 1.89 -8.92
N GLU A 309 -32.48 1.31 -9.11
CA GLU A 309 -33.76 2.05 -9.07
C GLU A 309 -34.08 2.65 -7.70
N ARG A 310 -33.52 2.06 -6.64
CA ARG A 310 -33.71 2.52 -5.26
C ARG A 310 -32.65 3.50 -4.77
N ALA A 311 -31.61 3.75 -5.58
CA ALA A 311 -30.53 4.65 -5.20
C ALA A 311 -30.99 6.12 -5.23
N ALA A 312 -30.42 6.94 -4.34
CA ALA A 312 -30.72 8.39 -4.32
C ALA A 312 -30.21 9.11 -5.57
N ASN A 313 -28.98 8.77 -6.01
CA ASN A 313 -28.46 9.15 -7.33
C ASN A 313 -28.83 8.05 -8.32
N ARG A 314 -29.73 8.36 -9.26
CA ARG A 314 -30.15 7.39 -10.28
C ARG A 314 -30.31 8.07 -11.64
N TYR A 315 -29.82 7.41 -12.69
CA TYR A 315 -29.77 7.97 -14.03
C TYR A 315 -30.06 6.89 -15.07
N ALA A 316 -30.81 7.27 -16.11
CA ALA A 316 -30.90 6.45 -17.31
C ALA A 316 -29.56 6.50 -18.05
N ALA A 317 -29.10 5.34 -18.50
CA ALA A 317 -27.84 5.21 -19.20
C ALA A 317 -27.92 4.14 -20.28
N GLU A 318 -26.98 4.17 -21.22
CA GLU A 318 -26.78 3.14 -22.24
C GLU A 318 -25.47 2.42 -22.00
N VAL A 319 -25.48 1.10 -22.16
CA VAL A 319 -24.26 0.27 -22.06
C VAL A 319 -23.42 0.44 -23.32
N LEU A 320 -22.24 1.02 -23.18
CA LEU A 320 -21.27 1.15 -24.26
C LEU A 320 -20.43 -0.12 -24.43
N GLU A 321 -20.09 -0.76 -23.29
CA GLU A 321 -19.20 -1.91 -23.25
C GLU A 321 -19.52 -2.80 -22.06
N ALA A 322 -19.37 -4.12 -22.23
CA ALA A 322 -19.49 -5.11 -21.16
C ALA A 322 -18.28 -6.05 -21.22
N LEU A 323 -17.50 -6.08 -20.14
CA LEU A 323 -16.28 -6.88 -20.02
C LEU A 323 -16.46 -7.95 -18.94
N TYR A 324 -16.18 -9.19 -19.31
CA TYR A 324 -16.14 -10.31 -18.36
C TYR A 324 -14.70 -10.53 -17.89
N VAL A 325 -14.47 -10.38 -16.60
CA VAL A 325 -13.14 -10.51 -15.98
C VAL A 325 -13.22 -11.58 -14.87
N GLY A 326 -13.47 -12.81 -15.28
CA GLY A 326 -13.54 -13.96 -14.35
C GLY A 326 -14.76 -13.90 -13.42
N ASP A 327 -14.56 -13.51 -12.18
CA ASP A 327 -15.59 -13.39 -11.14
C ASP A 327 -16.35 -12.06 -11.19
N LEU A 328 -15.94 -11.15 -12.09
CA LEU A 328 -16.49 -9.81 -12.20
C LEU A 328 -17.00 -9.50 -13.61
N LEU A 329 -18.02 -8.65 -13.66
CA LEU A 329 -18.49 -7.95 -14.87
C LEU A 329 -18.23 -6.46 -14.70
N LYS A 330 -17.59 -5.84 -15.70
CA LYS A 330 -17.40 -4.40 -15.79
C LYS A 330 -18.22 -3.86 -16.93
N TYR A 331 -19.01 -2.82 -16.66
CA TYR A 331 -19.83 -2.14 -17.64
C TYR A 331 -19.36 -0.70 -17.77
N ARG A 332 -19.04 -0.27 -18.98
CA ARG A 332 -18.92 1.14 -19.32
C ARG A 332 -20.28 1.61 -19.81
N VAL A 333 -20.82 2.61 -19.16
CA VAL A 333 -22.13 3.17 -19.47
C VAL A 333 -22.03 4.66 -19.73
N VAL A 334 -22.96 5.21 -20.51
CA VAL A 334 -23.08 6.65 -20.75
C VAL A 334 -24.45 7.12 -20.29
N ALA A 335 -24.49 8.12 -19.42
CA ALA A 335 -25.70 8.78 -18.99
C ALA A 335 -26.26 9.68 -20.13
N GLU A 336 -27.53 10.10 -20.04
CA GLU A 336 -28.18 10.99 -21.04
C GLU A 336 -27.46 12.33 -21.22
N THR A 337 -26.74 12.79 -20.20
CA THR A 337 -25.89 13.99 -20.27
C THR A 337 -24.60 13.78 -21.06
N GLY A 338 -24.24 12.52 -21.38
CA GLY A 338 -23.01 12.15 -22.02
C GLY A 338 -21.86 11.86 -21.05
N ASP A 339 -22.10 11.86 -19.73
CA ASP A 339 -21.11 11.44 -18.73
C ASP A 339 -20.93 9.94 -18.80
N GLU A 340 -19.68 9.49 -18.84
CA GLU A 340 -19.33 8.07 -18.88
C GLU A 340 -18.96 7.58 -17.47
N LEU A 341 -19.44 6.38 -17.13
CA LEU A 341 -19.20 5.75 -15.84
C LEU A 341 -18.86 4.27 -16.03
N TRP A 342 -18.01 3.75 -15.15
CA TRP A 342 -17.82 2.34 -14.98
C TRP A 342 -18.65 1.82 -13.80
N ALA A 343 -19.35 0.72 -14.01
CA ALA A 343 -19.99 -0.07 -12.97
C ALA A 343 -19.30 -1.45 -12.89
N LYS A 344 -19.13 -1.98 -11.70
CA LYS A 344 -18.46 -3.26 -11.46
C LYS A 344 -19.34 -4.13 -10.56
N THR A 345 -19.73 -5.30 -11.06
CA THR A 345 -20.59 -6.24 -10.33
C THR A 345 -19.96 -7.62 -10.28
N LEU A 346 -20.35 -8.44 -9.31
CA LEU A 346 -20.02 -9.86 -9.34
C LEU A 346 -20.66 -10.49 -10.57
N ALA A 347 -19.91 -11.38 -11.25
CA ALA A 347 -20.45 -12.13 -12.37
C ALA A 347 -21.43 -13.20 -11.87
N PRO A 348 -22.75 -13.09 -12.15
CA PRO A 348 -23.69 -14.09 -11.70
C PRO A 348 -23.49 -15.39 -12.47
N ALA A 349 -23.59 -16.52 -11.76
CA ALA A 349 -23.59 -17.86 -12.39
C ALA A 349 -24.80 -18.03 -13.33
N THR A 350 -25.96 -17.52 -12.90
CA THR A 350 -27.19 -17.41 -13.68
C THR A 350 -27.80 -16.05 -13.36
N GLY A 351 -28.16 -15.25 -14.38
CA GLY A 351 -28.74 -13.94 -14.10
C GLY A 351 -28.63 -12.98 -15.26
N GLN A 352 -29.11 -11.77 -15.02
CA GLN A 352 -29.19 -10.73 -16.02
C GLN A 352 -27.79 -10.19 -16.32
N ARG A 353 -27.45 -10.16 -17.60
CA ARG A 353 -26.25 -9.49 -18.14
C ARG A 353 -26.73 -8.46 -19.14
N TRP A 354 -26.10 -7.31 -19.13
CA TRP A 354 -26.42 -6.25 -20.10
C TRP A 354 -25.43 -6.30 -21.24
N SER A 355 -25.94 -6.05 -22.45
CA SER A 355 -25.15 -6.01 -23.67
C SER A 355 -25.03 -4.59 -24.18
N LYS A 356 -24.04 -4.33 -25.01
CA LYS A 356 -23.86 -3.05 -25.68
C LYS A 356 -25.15 -2.57 -26.35
N GLY A 357 -25.49 -1.28 -26.21
CA GLY A 357 -26.68 -0.64 -26.75
C GLY A 357 -27.94 -0.82 -25.89
N GLN A 358 -27.89 -1.61 -24.80
CA GLN A 358 -29.03 -1.74 -23.89
C GLN A 358 -29.15 -0.52 -22.99
N ARG A 359 -30.40 -0.03 -22.81
CA ARG A 359 -30.72 0.97 -21.80
C ARG A 359 -30.86 0.33 -20.42
N VAL A 360 -30.25 0.97 -19.44
CA VAL A 360 -30.20 0.53 -18.06
C VAL A 360 -30.35 1.72 -17.12
N THR A 361 -30.74 1.46 -15.88
CA THR A 361 -30.61 2.44 -14.81
C THR A 361 -29.26 2.20 -14.12
N VAL A 362 -28.52 3.28 -13.86
CA VAL A 362 -27.34 3.26 -12.97
C VAL A 362 -27.58 4.14 -11.76
N GLY A 363 -27.00 3.79 -10.61
CA GLY A 363 -27.21 4.59 -9.40
C GLY A 363 -26.31 4.19 -8.23
N TRP A 364 -26.19 5.14 -7.28
CA TRP A 364 -25.40 5.00 -6.05
C TRP A 364 -25.91 5.92 -4.95
N GLU A 365 -25.48 5.70 -3.72
CA GLU A 365 -25.85 6.57 -2.61
C GLU A 365 -24.93 7.81 -2.54
N PRO A 366 -25.43 8.94 -1.97
CA PRO A 366 -24.61 10.17 -1.84
C PRO A 366 -23.29 9.95 -1.09
N GLY A 367 -23.28 9.01 -0.13
CA GLY A 367 -22.07 8.64 0.63
C GLY A 367 -21.02 7.88 -0.16
N ASP A 368 -21.39 7.32 -1.32
CA ASP A 368 -20.49 6.58 -2.22
C ASP A 368 -19.71 7.49 -3.18
N SER A 369 -19.99 8.79 -3.14
CA SER A 369 -19.33 9.81 -3.96
C SER A 369 -18.61 10.83 -3.10
N LEU A 370 -17.33 11.06 -3.41
CA LEU A 370 -16.44 11.93 -2.66
C LEU A 370 -15.89 13.05 -3.55
N THR A 371 -15.82 14.25 -2.99
CA THR A 371 -15.11 15.37 -3.64
C THR A 371 -13.66 15.39 -3.24
N VAL A 372 -12.76 15.59 -4.20
CA VAL A 372 -11.32 15.73 -3.98
C VAL A 372 -10.79 16.98 -4.64
N SER A 373 -9.68 17.51 -4.07
CA SER A 373 -8.89 18.54 -4.74
C SER A 373 -8.12 17.96 -5.91
N ALA A 374 -7.86 18.79 -6.91
CA ALA A 374 -7.02 18.45 -8.05
C ALA A 374 -5.58 18.14 -7.62
#